data_b10c8aabf42a3e6583f61e59182ac9af
#
_entry.id   b10c8aabf42a3e6583f61e59182ac9af
#
_cell.length_a   1.000
_cell.length_b   1.000
_cell.length_c   1.000
_cell.angle_alpha   90.00
_cell.angle_beta   90.00
_cell.angle_gamma   90.00
#
_symmetry.space_group_name_H-M   'P 1'
#
loop_
_entity.id
_entity.type
_entity.pdbx_description
1 polymer ?
#
loop_
_entity_poly.entity_id
_entity_poly.type
_entity_poly.pdbx_seq_one_letter_code
_entity_poly.pdbx_strand_id
1 'polypeptide(L)'
;MKILVTGSAGFIGSYVCRCLLSRGDEVVGLDNINNYYDVNLKYGRLGTLGIDKNTVDWYKFVQSSTYKHFRFVRMNLEDKQAMQMLFANEYFDKVVKKTLIILHGLMLRL
;
A
#
# COMPACT_ATOMS: atom_id res chain seq x y z
N MET A 1 -8.80 -12.31 2.24
CA MET A 1 -8.51 -11.53 3.45
C MET A 1 -8.40 -10.06 3.09
N LYS A 2 -8.54 -9.21 4.08
CA LYS A 2 -8.32 -7.77 3.93
C LYS A 2 -6.98 -7.40 4.53
N ILE A 3 -6.08 -6.85 3.73
CA ILE A 3 -4.68 -6.68 4.09
C ILE A 3 -4.23 -5.25 3.87
N LEU A 4 -3.59 -4.67 4.89
CA LEU A 4 -2.91 -3.38 4.75
C LEU A 4 -1.46 -3.63 4.35
N VAL A 5 -1.01 -2.98 3.28
CA VAL A 5 0.40 -3.03 2.85
C VAL A 5 0.99 -1.64 2.99
N THR A 6 1.94 -1.48 3.90
CA THR A 6 2.66 -0.21 4.06
C THR A 6 3.85 -0.17 3.11
N GLY A 7 4.21 1.02 2.66
CA GLY A 7 5.24 1.17 1.64
C GLY A 7 4.80 0.67 0.26
N SER A 8 3.51 0.76 -0.03
CA SER A 8 2.91 0.15 -1.22
C SER A 8 3.37 0.76 -2.54
N ALA A 9 3.93 1.97 -2.54
CA ALA A 9 4.51 2.59 -3.72
C ALA A 9 5.99 2.23 -3.91
N GLY A 10 6.58 1.50 -2.97
CA GLY A 10 7.94 1.00 -3.07
C GLY A 10 8.03 -0.21 -3.99
N PHE A 11 9.27 -0.59 -4.31
CA PHE A 11 9.53 -1.73 -5.20
C PHE A 11 8.93 -3.03 -4.64
N ILE A 12 9.26 -3.34 -3.38
CA ILE A 12 8.77 -4.56 -2.74
C ILE A 12 7.28 -4.45 -2.44
N GLY A 13 6.86 -3.32 -1.86
CA GLY A 13 5.46 -3.15 -1.46
C GLY A 13 4.49 -3.22 -2.62
N SER A 14 4.82 -2.62 -3.76
CA SER A 14 3.96 -2.67 -4.95
C SER A 14 3.88 -4.09 -5.51
N TYR A 15 4.98 -4.83 -5.48
CA TYR A 15 4.99 -6.23 -5.90
C TYR A 15 4.11 -7.09 -5.00
N VAL A 16 4.21 -6.89 -3.68
CA VAL A 16 3.38 -7.61 -2.72
C VAL A 16 1.90 -7.32 -2.95
N CYS A 17 1.55 -6.06 -3.22
CA CYS A 17 0.16 -5.70 -3.54
C CYS A 17 -0.34 -6.50 -4.74
N ARG A 18 0.43 -6.58 -5.82
CA ARG A 18 0.02 -7.34 -7.01
C ARG A 18 -0.16 -8.82 -6.71
N CYS A 19 0.74 -9.40 -5.92
CA CYS A 19 0.65 -10.81 -5.53
C CYS A 19 -0.63 -11.08 -4.73
N LEU A 20 -0.93 -10.22 -3.75
CA LEU A 20 -2.11 -10.38 -2.92
C LEU A 20 -3.40 -10.20 -3.73
N LEU A 21 -3.41 -9.23 -4.62
CA LEU A 21 -4.57 -9.01 -5.50
C LEU A 21 -4.80 -10.19 -6.43
N SER A 22 -3.72 -10.78 -6.95
CA SER A 22 -3.81 -12.00 -7.78
C SER A 22 -4.40 -13.17 -7.00
N ARG A 23 -4.19 -13.19 -5.70
CA ARG A 23 -4.73 -14.21 -4.80
C ARG A 23 -6.20 -14.02 -4.49
N GLY A 24 -6.76 -12.86 -4.82
CA GLY A 24 -8.13 -12.51 -4.51
C GLY A 24 -8.31 -11.76 -3.20
N ASP A 25 -7.23 -11.32 -2.56
CA ASP A 25 -7.33 -10.53 -1.34
C ASP A 25 -7.79 -9.10 -1.64
N GLU A 26 -8.42 -8.49 -0.64
CA GLU A 26 -8.68 -7.05 -0.64
C GLU A 26 -7.47 -6.35 -0.03
N VAL A 27 -6.95 -5.32 -0.70
CA VAL A 27 -5.71 -4.66 -0.29
C VAL A 27 -5.93 -3.15 -0.16
N VAL A 28 -5.48 -2.62 0.96
CA VAL A 28 -5.32 -1.17 1.13
C VAL A 28 -3.82 -0.90 1.16
N GLY A 29 -3.34 -0.15 0.17
CA GLY A 29 -1.95 0.28 0.11
C GLY A 29 -1.77 1.62 0.80
N LEU A 30 -0.68 1.76 1.54
CA LEU A 30 -0.35 2.99 2.25
C LEU A 30 1.09 3.38 1.94
N ASP A 31 1.32 4.64 1.63
CA ASP A 31 2.66 5.20 1.41
C ASP A 31 2.60 6.70 1.64
N ASN A 32 3.68 7.29 2.12
CA ASN A 32 3.75 8.74 2.28
C ASN A 32 4.28 9.45 1.04
N ILE A 33 4.75 8.70 0.04
CA ILE A 33 5.37 9.24 -1.18
C ILE A 33 6.50 10.20 -0.83
N ASN A 34 7.37 9.81 0.10
CA ASN A 34 8.52 10.65 0.43
C ASN A 34 9.50 10.75 -0.74
N ASN A 35 10.37 11.74 -0.69
CA ASN A 35 11.27 12.06 -1.80
C ASN A 35 12.71 11.57 -1.57
N TYR A 36 12.93 10.59 -0.71
CA TYR A 36 14.25 9.99 -0.55
C TYR A 36 14.73 9.33 -1.83
N TYR A 37 13.81 8.83 -2.63
CA TYR A 37 14.05 8.33 -3.97
C TYR A 37 13.21 9.13 -4.94
N ASP A 38 13.42 8.89 -6.24
CA ASP A 38 12.64 9.55 -7.28
C ASP A 38 11.14 9.23 -7.09
N VAL A 39 10.34 10.25 -6.80
CA VAL A 39 8.89 10.08 -6.61
C VAL A 39 8.20 9.61 -7.89
N ASN A 40 8.79 9.86 -9.06
CA ASN A 40 8.22 9.37 -10.31
C ASN A 40 8.24 7.85 -10.38
N LEU A 41 9.23 7.19 -9.78
CA LEU A 41 9.23 5.73 -9.66
C LEU A 41 8.07 5.25 -8.81
N LYS A 42 7.80 5.94 -7.71
CA LYS A 42 6.67 5.60 -6.83
C LYS A 42 5.33 5.76 -7.54
N TYR A 43 5.15 6.88 -8.23
CA TYR A 43 3.92 7.09 -9.01
C TYR A 43 3.80 6.13 -10.18
N GLY A 44 4.93 5.75 -10.79
CA GLY A 44 4.94 4.73 -11.84
C GLY A 44 4.43 3.38 -11.32
N ARG A 45 4.89 2.99 -10.12
CA ARG A 45 4.43 1.75 -9.48
C ARG A 45 2.96 1.81 -9.12
N LEU A 46 2.50 2.94 -8.58
CA LEU A 46 1.07 3.15 -8.31
C LEU A 46 0.25 3.09 -9.60
N GLY A 47 0.79 3.62 -10.70
CA GLY A 47 0.14 3.51 -12.00
C GLY A 47 -0.09 2.07 -12.44
N THR A 48 0.87 1.18 -12.19
CA THR A 48 0.70 -0.26 -12.48
C THR A 48 -0.37 -0.89 -11.60
N LEU A 49 -0.67 -0.28 -10.46
CA LEU A 49 -1.74 -0.72 -9.56
C LEU A 49 -3.07 0.00 -9.83
N GLY A 50 -3.14 0.78 -10.91
CA GLY A 50 -4.35 1.48 -11.29
C GLY A 50 -4.64 2.75 -10.52
N ILE A 51 -3.63 3.36 -9.93
CA ILE A 51 -3.76 4.62 -9.18
C ILE A 51 -3.16 5.75 -10.00
N ASP A 52 -3.98 6.72 -10.38
CA ASP A 52 -3.54 7.91 -11.09
C ASP A 52 -2.93 8.90 -10.09
N LYS A 53 -1.70 9.34 -10.37
CA LYS A 53 -0.99 10.29 -9.49
C LYS A 53 -1.78 11.58 -9.24
N ASN A 54 -2.59 12.00 -10.20
CA ASN A 54 -3.37 13.22 -10.08
C ASN A 54 -4.53 13.10 -9.07
N THR A 55 -4.87 11.89 -8.66
CA THR A 55 -5.92 11.63 -7.67
C THR A 55 -5.36 11.47 -6.26
N VAL A 56 -4.05 11.34 -6.13
CA VAL A 56 -3.40 11.10 -4.84
C VAL A 56 -3.31 12.39 -4.03
N ASP A 57 -3.81 12.36 -2.82
CA ASP A 57 -3.73 13.46 -1.87
C ASP A 57 -3.65 12.88 -0.45
N TRP A 58 -3.18 13.70 0.49
CA TRP A 58 -3.04 13.26 1.87
C TRP A 58 -4.39 12.81 2.45
N TYR A 59 -4.39 11.67 3.14
CA TYR A 59 -5.53 11.10 3.87
C TYR A 59 -6.75 10.78 3.00
N LYS A 60 -6.59 10.77 1.69
CA LYS A 60 -7.67 10.48 0.76
C LYS A 60 -7.51 9.07 0.21
N PHE A 61 -8.55 8.24 0.35
CA PHE A 61 -8.57 6.92 -0.28
C PHE A 61 -8.86 7.05 -1.77
N VAL A 62 -8.06 6.36 -2.57
CA VAL A 62 -8.24 6.32 -4.02
C VAL A 62 -8.50 4.88 -4.44
N GLN A 63 -9.61 4.67 -5.13
CA GLN A 63 -9.96 3.36 -5.68
C GLN A 63 -9.18 3.13 -6.96
N SER A 64 -8.57 1.94 -7.08
CA SER A 64 -7.89 1.54 -8.32
C SER A 64 -8.87 1.44 -9.48
N SER A 65 -8.45 1.92 -10.64
CA SER A 65 -9.21 1.76 -11.89
C SER A 65 -9.00 0.38 -12.52
N THR A 66 -7.98 -0.35 -12.09
CA THR A 66 -7.61 -1.66 -12.64
C THR A 66 -8.02 -2.81 -11.72
N TYR A 67 -7.80 -2.64 -10.42
CA TYR A 67 -8.05 -3.70 -9.43
C TYR A 67 -9.20 -3.30 -8.54
N LYS A 68 -10.31 -3.98 -8.68
CA LYS A 68 -11.54 -3.75 -7.93
C LYS A 68 -11.33 -3.76 -6.42
N HIS A 69 -10.40 -4.60 -5.94
CA HIS A 69 -10.15 -4.80 -4.52
C HIS A 69 -8.93 -4.05 -4.00
N PHE A 70 -8.44 -3.06 -4.74
CA PHE A 70 -7.32 -2.23 -4.31
C PHE A 70 -7.71 -0.78 -4.12
N ARG A 71 -7.37 -0.24 -2.94
CA ARG A 71 -7.45 1.19 -2.64
C ARG A 71 -6.10 1.65 -2.12
N PHE A 72 -5.76 2.89 -2.39
CA PHE A 72 -4.52 3.50 -1.93
C PHE A 72 -4.82 4.73 -1.07
N VAL A 73 -4.01 4.95 -0.03
CA VAL A 73 -4.06 6.17 0.79
C VAL A 73 -2.65 6.68 1.05
N ARG A 74 -2.47 8.00 0.87
CA ARG A 74 -1.21 8.67 1.22
C ARG A 74 -1.27 9.10 2.68
N MET A 75 -0.39 8.53 3.51
CA MET A 75 -0.43 8.72 4.95
C MET A 75 0.95 8.44 5.55
N ASN A 76 1.32 9.12 6.63
CA ASN A 76 2.52 8.81 7.39
C ASN A 76 2.22 7.75 8.44
N LEU A 77 3.11 6.77 8.57
CA LEU A 77 3.00 5.75 9.63
C LEU A 77 3.15 6.36 11.02
N GLU A 78 3.85 7.47 11.12
CA GLU A 78 4.06 8.17 12.40
C GLU A 78 2.84 8.93 12.88
N ASP A 79 1.85 9.15 12.03
CA ASP A 79 0.61 9.81 12.40
C ASP A 79 -0.28 8.84 13.17
N LYS A 80 -0.12 8.84 14.50
CA LYS A 80 -0.81 7.88 15.37
C LYS A 80 -2.32 7.99 15.27
N GLN A 81 -2.84 9.21 15.25
CA GLN A 81 -4.29 9.43 15.20
C GLN A 81 -4.88 8.89 13.89
N ALA A 82 -4.23 9.21 12.76
CA ALA A 82 -4.68 8.73 11.45
C ALA A 82 -4.61 7.21 11.37
N MET A 83 -3.54 6.60 11.91
CA MET A 83 -3.39 5.15 11.92
C MET A 83 -4.45 4.47 12.80
N GLN A 84 -4.75 5.05 13.95
CA GLN A 84 -5.81 4.52 14.82
C GLN A 84 -7.17 4.55 14.11
N MET A 85 -7.48 5.63 13.43
CA MET A 85 -8.73 5.75 12.67
C MET A 85 -8.78 4.75 11.53
N LEU A 86 -7.67 4.56 10.82
CA LEU A 86 -7.56 3.58 9.74
C LEU A 86 -7.89 2.18 10.25
N PHE A 87 -7.23 1.75 11.33
CA PHE A 87 -7.46 0.43 11.90
C PHE A 87 -8.88 0.27 12.46
N ALA A 88 -9.43 1.32 13.06
CA ALA A 88 -10.79 1.26 13.61
C ALA A 88 -11.85 1.11 12.51
N ASN A 89 -11.61 1.70 11.34
CA ASN A 89 -12.61 1.73 10.27
C ASN A 89 -12.49 0.58 9.28
N GLU A 90 -11.29 0.02 9.10
CA GLU A 90 -11.03 -0.92 8.01
C GLU A 90 -11.03 -2.40 8.42
N TYR A 91 -10.78 -2.73 9.68
CA TYR A 91 -10.81 -4.11 10.17
C TYR A 91 -9.90 -5.05 9.37
N PHE A 92 -8.60 -4.75 9.35
CA PHE A 92 -7.64 -5.58 8.60
C PHE A 92 -7.44 -6.95 9.25
N ASP A 93 -7.36 -7.98 8.41
CA ASP A 93 -6.97 -9.32 8.85
C ASP A 93 -5.47 -9.42 9.07
N LYS A 94 -4.68 -8.73 8.23
CA LYS A 94 -3.22 -8.73 8.30
C LYS A 94 -2.66 -7.39 7.90
N VAL A 95 -1.43 -7.11 8.40
CA VAL A 95 -0.65 -5.94 8.03
C VAL A 95 0.71 -6.42 7.53
N VAL A 96 1.07 -6.00 6.33
CA VAL A 96 2.39 -6.27 5.75
C VAL A 96 3.16 -4.96 5.74
N LYS A 97 4.21 -4.88 6.55
CA LYS A 97 5.08 -3.71 6.62
C LYS A 97 6.33 -3.93 5.79
N LYS A 98 6.76 -2.89 5.09
CA LYS A 98 7.97 -2.94 4.26
C LYS A 98 9.16 -3.51 5.03
N THR A 99 9.42 -3.01 6.25
CA THR A 99 10.52 -3.47 7.07
C THR A 99 10.38 -4.97 7.40
N LEU A 100 9.16 -5.38 7.73
CA LEU A 100 8.88 -6.78 8.04
C LEU A 100 9.12 -7.67 6.82
N ILE A 101 8.73 -7.23 5.64
CA ILE A 101 8.98 -7.96 4.39
C ILE A 101 10.47 -8.17 4.19
N ILE A 102 11.28 -7.13 4.40
CA ILE A 102 12.74 -7.22 4.25
C ILE A 102 13.33 -8.20 5.26
N LEU A 103 12.93 -8.09 6.53
CA LEU A 103 13.45 -8.96 7.59
C LEU A 103 13.09 -10.42 7.36
N HIS A 104 11.92 -10.67 6.84
CA HIS A 104 11.41 -12.00 6.58
C HIS A 104 11.44 -12.37 5.10
N GLY A 105 12.19 -11.63 4.30
CA GLY A 105 12.27 -11.86 2.86
C GLY A 105 12.66 -13.29 2.53
N LEU A 106 13.55 -13.88 3.32
CA LEU A 106 13.95 -15.27 3.17
C LEU A 106 12.82 -16.23 3.49
N MET A 107 11.99 -15.88 4.46
CA MET A 107 10.83 -16.67 4.85
C MET A 107 9.69 -16.52 3.83
N LEU A 108 9.54 -15.35 3.26
CA LEU A 108 8.52 -15.09 2.26
C LEU A 108 8.82 -15.74 0.92
N ARG A 109 10.01 -16.26 0.74
CA ARG A 109 10.32 -17.11 -0.42
C ARG A 109 9.54 -18.42 -0.37
N LEU A 110 8.96 -18.63 0.75
CA LEU A 110 8.05 -19.73 0.91
C LEU A 110 6.83 -19.54 0.02
#